data_68f79e3158367c1c5d5093e3efb22039
#
_entry.id   68f79e3158367c1c5d5093e3efb22039
#
_cell.length_a   1.000
_cell.length_b   1.000
_cell.length_c   1.000
_cell.angle_alpha   90.00
_cell.angle_beta   90.00
_cell.angle_gamma   90.00
#
_symmetry.space_group_name_H-M   'P 1'
#
loop_
_entity.id
_entity.type
_entity.pdbx_description
1 polymer ?
#
loop_
_entity_poly.entity_id
_entity_poly.type
_entity_poly.pdbx_seq_one_letter_code
_entity_poly.pdbx_strand_id
1 'polypeptide(L)'
;LKKLYNSIDILIADSFDLPSIEYMCKNSKLIITTVGPYDIYGESLIKSCIKYSTHYLDLTGESNFVNKVVNNYSNHSIKSNSIIINCCGLESVIPDIGTYLTVNKMKSNSKNITYYLKSKGQISGGTWASFLNIINSKKIKLSSKTEKSKQKNKTIFFNNSLKSWALIFPVIDKQIIYRTSKVFKVYKNFSFNEYILIKSFKNLISLLLIFFFINILSKFKFSKKWLISLKPSGSGPNQKLRNKHWFKAIFIGKDDKKNVKAKTIISGGDPGYGETAKFISEIALCIINDFEKLNEKKGILTPIQCTGDLLINRLIKAGITIK
;
A
#
# COMPACT_ATOMS: atom_id res chain seq x y z
N LEU A 1 4.55 13.93 -22.11
CA LEU A 1 5.87 13.36 -21.75
C LEU A 1 6.94 13.70 -22.81
N LYS A 2 6.72 13.47 -24.11
CA LYS A 2 7.69 13.84 -25.17
C LYS A 2 8.09 15.32 -25.15
N LYS A 3 7.19 16.26 -24.79
CA LYS A 3 7.53 17.68 -24.62
C LYS A 3 8.45 17.97 -23.43
N LEU A 4 8.53 17.07 -22.46
CA LEU A 4 9.37 17.21 -21.26
C LEU A 4 10.69 16.44 -21.35
N TYR A 5 10.71 15.35 -22.14
CA TYR A 5 11.86 14.44 -22.25
C TYR A 5 11.94 13.89 -23.68
N ASN A 6 12.80 14.48 -24.49
CA ASN A 6 12.99 14.11 -25.92
C ASN A 6 13.54 12.67 -26.12
N SER A 7 14.04 12.04 -25.06
CA SER A 7 14.67 10.71 -25.08
C SER A 7 13.79 9.57 -24.61
N ILE A 8 12.49 9.82 -24.38
CA ILE A 8 11.56 8.77 -23.91
C ILE A 8 10.79 8.19 -25.09
N ASP A 9 10.91 6.89 -25.29
CA ASP A 9 10.09 6.15 -26.21
C ASP A 9 8.67 5.97 -25.67
N ILE A 10 7.68 6.07 -26.56
CA ILE A 10 6.27 5.87 -26.22
C ILE A 10 5.79 4.62 -26.93
N LEU A 11 5.38 3.62 -26.12
CA LEU A 11 4.73 2.42 -26.57
C LEU A 11 3.27 2.45 -26.16
N ILE A 12 2.37 2.18 -27.10
CA ILE A 12 0.93 2.09 -26.85
C ILE A 12 0.58 0.63 -26.61
N ALA A 13 -0.07 0.35 -25.48
CA ALA A 13 -0.58 -0.98 -25.14
C ALA A 13 -1.98 -0.86 -24.55
N ASP A 14 -2.89 -1.75 -24.94
CA ASP A 14 -4.25 -1.84 -24.42
C ASP A 14 -4.37 -3.00 -23.43
N SER A 15 -4.96 -2.76 -22.28
CA SER A 15 -5.17 -3.76 -21.22
C SER A 15 -6.03 -4.95 -21.65
N PHE A 16 -6.79 -4.82 -22.73
CA PHE A 16 -7.60 -5.88 -23.32
C PHE A 16 -6.96 -6.52 -24.57
N ASP A 17 -5.86 -5.95 -25.08
CA ASP A 17 -5.10 -6.50 -26.19
C ASP A 17 -3.86 -7.23 -25.68
N LEU A 18 -3.98 -8.57 -25.53
CA LEU A 18 -2.88 -9.41 -25.03
C LEU A 18 -1.59 -9.29 -25.83
N PRO A 19 -1.59 -9.27 -27.19
CA PRO A 19 -0.38 -9.07 -27.99
C PRO A 19 0.36 -7.78 -27.64
N SER A 20 -0.34 -6.65 -27.46
CA SER A 20 0.30 -5.37 -27.11
C SER A 20 0.91 -5.40 -25.70
N ILE A 21 0.24 -6.05 -24.74
CA ILE A 21 0.78 -6.26 -23.37
C ILE A 21 2.03 -7.13 -23.42
N GLU A 22 1.99 -8.23 -24.16
CA GLU A 22 3.13 -9.14 -24.31
C GLU A 22 4.33 -8.46 -24.97
N TYR A 23 4.08 -7.68 -26.02
CA TYR A 23 5.13 -6.89 -26.67
C TYR A 23 5.79 -5.91 -25.69
N MET A 24 4.98 -5.19 -24.88
CA MET A 24 5.48 -4.29 -23.85
C MET A 24 6.33 -5.04 -22.82
N CYS A 25 5.85 -6.17 -22.30
CA CYS A 25 6.58 -6.96 -21.31
C CYS A 25 7.91 -7.50 -21.87
N LYS A 26 7.90 -8.03 -23.10
CA LYS A 26 9.11 -8.56 -23.75
C LYS A 26 10.21 -7.52 -23.94
N ASN A 27 9.83 -6.25 -24.09
CA ASN A 27 10.77 -5.13 -24.32
C ASN A 27 11.06 -4.32 -23.04
N SER A 28 10.66 -4.82 -21.85
CA SER A 28 10.85 -4.12 -20.58
C SER A 28 11.52 -5.01 -19.56
N LYS A 29 12.43 -4.46 -18.76
CA LYS A 29 13.00 -5.16 -17.59
C LYS A 29 12.06 -5.14 -16.41
N LEU A 30 11.36 -4.02 -16.22
CA LEU A 30 10.43 -3.79 -15.14
C LEU A 30 9.28 -2.91 -15.62
N ILE A 31 8.06 -3.24 -15.19
CA ILE A 31 6.87 -2.44 -15.44
C ILE A 31 6.33 -1.91 -14.13
N ILE A 32 6.10 -0.60 -14.08
CA ILE A 32 5.33 0.07 -13.04
C ILE A 32 3.96 0.37 -13.64
N THR A 33 2.90 -0.21 -13.06
CA THR A 33 1.54 0.08 -13.53
C THR A 33 0.74 0.89 -12.53
N THR A 34 0.04 1.89 -13.06
CA THR A 34 -0.96 2.70 -12.34
C THR A 34 -2.35 2.54 -12.94
N VAL A 35 -2.55 1.53 -13.78
CA VAL A 35 -3.81 1.26 -14.46
C VAL A 35 -4.72 0.41 -13.57
N GLY A 36 -5.68 1.05 -12.95
CA GLY A 36 -6.71 0.43 -12.09
C GLY A 36 -8.13 0.64 -12.64
N PRO A 37 -9.12 -0.14 -12.19
CA PRO A 37 -9.06 -1.17 -11.14
C PRO A 37 -8.25 -2.41 -11.53
N TYR A 38 -7.38 -2.86 -10.64
CA TYR A 38 -6.43 -3.94 -10.91
C TYR A 38 -7.08 -5.31 -11.02
N ASP A 39 -8.20 -5.54 -10.33
CA ASP A 39 -8.99 -6.79 -10.45
C ASP A 39 -9.55 -6.98 -11.87
N ILE A 40 -9.67 -5.89 -12.64
CA ILE A 40 -10.15 -5.90 -14.03
C ILE A 40 -8.97 -5.97 -15.02
N TYR A 41 -7.94 -5.13 -14.82
CA TYR A 41 -6.89 -4.89 -15.83
C TYR A 41 -5.55 -5.54 -15.49
N GLY A 42 -5.30 -5.93 -14.23
CA GLY A 42 -3.96 -6.30 -13.77
C GLY A 42 -3.54 -7.72 -14.10
N GLU A 43 -4.48 -8.68 -14.23
CA GLU A 43 -4.12 -10.10 -14.32
C GLU A 43 -3.36 -10.45 -15.61
N SER A 44 -3.82 -9.94 -16.75
CA SER A 44 -3.17 -10.18 -18.06
C SER A 44 -1.74 -9.64 -18.05
N LEU A 45 -1.53 -8.47 -17.45
CA LEU A 45 -0.20 -7.88 -17.33
C LEU A 45 0.72 -8.71 -16.42
N ILE A 46 0.24 -9.22 -15.27
CA ILE A 46 1.04 -10.10 -14.40
C ILE A 46 1.43 -11.39 -15.10
N LYS A 47 0.48 -12.03 -15.81
CA LYS A 47 0.77 -13.23 -16.62
C LYS A 47 1.87 -12.97 -17.65
N SER A 48 1.78 -11.86 -18.36
CA SER A 48 2.77 -11.48 -19.38
C SER A 48 4.12 -11.14 -18.75
N CYS A 49 4.16 -10.44 -17.63
CA CYS A 49 5.40 -10.19 -16.89
C CYS A 49 6.09 -11.50 -16.47
N ILE A 50 5.33 -12.46 -15.94
CA ILE A 50 5.86 -13.79 -15.59
C ILE A 50 6.35 -14.54 -16.84
N LYS A 51 5.59 -14.53 -17.94
CA LYS A 51 5.95 -15.20 -19.22
C LYS A 51 7.28 -14.72 -19.78
N TYR A 52 7.55 -13.42 -19.67
CA TYR A 52 8.75 -12.78 -20.24
C TYR A 52 9.83 -12.45 -19.20
N SER A 53 9.73 -12.96 -17.97
CA SER A 53 10.67 -12.69 -16.87
C SER A 53 10.83 -11.20 -16.55
N THR A 54 9.79 -10.41 -16.79
CA THR A 54 9.72 -8.98 -16.52
C THR A 54 9.30 -8.75 -15.07
N HIS A 55 9.94 -7.81 -14.39
CA HIS A 55 9.53 -7.43 -13.04
C HIS A 55 8.28 -6.55 -13.06
N TYR A 56 7.47 -6.60 -11.99
CA TYR A 56 6.19 -5.90 -11.92
C TYR A 56 6.00 -5.18 -10.58
N LEU A 57 5.57 -3.93 -10.63
CA LEU A 57 5.17 -3.13 -9.48
C LEU A 57 3.81 -2.47 -9.73
N ASP A 58 2.96 -2.41 -8.70
CA ASP A 58 1.69 -1.69 -8.77
C ASP A 58 1.38 -0.87 -7.51
N LEU A 59 0.27 -0.14 -7.57
CA LEU A 59 -0.28 0.66 -6.47
C LEU A 59 -1.64 0.13 -6.01
N THR A 60 -1.92 -1.16 -6.20
CA THR A 60 -3.22 -1.71 -5.82
C THR A 60 -3.48 -1.63 -4.31
N GLY A 61 -4.72 -1.34 -3.93
CA GLY A 61 -5.26 -1.54 -2.58
C GLY A 61 -6.30 -2.67 -2.53
N GLU A 62 -6.43 -3.44 -3.61
CA GLU A 62 -7.50 -4.42 -3.82
C GLU A 62 -7.09 -5.79 -3.28
N SER A 63 -7.49 -6.11 -2.04
CA SER A 63 -7.12 -7.36 -1.35
C SER A 63 -7.48 -8.63 -2.12
N ASN A 64 -8.59 -8.61 -2.87
CA ASN A 64 -9.01 -9.76 -3.68
C ASN A 64 -8.04 -10.02 -4.82
N PHE A 65 -7.61 -8.96 -5.51
CA PHE A 65 -6.62 -9.02 -6.58
C PHE A 65 -5.28 -9.57 -6.05
N VAL A 66 -4.78 -9.02 -4.94
CA VAL A 66 -3.53 -9.49 -4.33
C VAL A 66 -3.62 -10.96 -3.91
N ASN A 67 -4.73 -11.38 -3.30
CA ASN A 67 -4.95 -12.79 -2.96
C ASN A 67 -4.93 -13.69 -4.19
N LYS A 68 -5.60 -13.27 -5.26
CA LYS A 68 -5.62 -14.01 -6.54
C LYS A 68 -4.20 -14.15 -7.12
N VAL A 69 -3.45 -13.05 -7.11
CA VAL A 69 -2.06 -13.03 -7.60
C VAL A 69 -1.19 -13.98 -6.78
N VAL A 70 -1.23 -13.88 -5.46
CA VAL A 70 -0.43 -14.74 -4.57
C VAL A 70 -0.79 -16.21 -4.74
N ASN A 71 -2.08 -16.54 -4.76
CA ASN A 71 -2.52 -17.95 -4.81
C ASN A 71 -2.22 -18.61 -6.16
N ASN A 72 -2.37 -17.88 -7.25
CA ASN A 72 -2.32 -18.47 -8.60
C ASN A 72 -0.93 -18.38 -9.25
N TYR A 73 -0.10 -17.39 -8.86
CA TYR A 73 1.12 -17.08 -9.62
C TYR A 73 2.43 -17.20 -8.82
N SER A 74 2.41 -17.53 -7.51
CA SER A 74 3.64 -17.61 -6.70
C SER A 74 4.67 -18.58 -7.28
N ASN A 75 4.26 -19.80 -7.63
CA ASN A 75 5.20 -20.78 -8.20
C ASN A 75 5.69 -20.38 -9.60
N HIS A 76 4.84 -19.74 -10.39
CA HIS A 76 5.18 -19.30 -11.74
C HIS A 76 6.21 -18.16 -11.71
N SER A 77 6.05 -17.18 -10.82
CA SER A 77 6.98 -16.06 -10.68
C SER A 77 8.36 -16.49 -10.17
N ILE A 78 8.41 -17.53 -9.31
CA ILE A 78 9.69 -18.12 -8.87
C ILE A 78 10.40 -18.81 -10.04
N LYS A 79 9.66 -19.58 -10.85
CA LYS A 79 10.23 -20.30 -12.01
C LYS A 79 10.72 -19.37 -13.11
N SER A 80 10.04 -18.24 -13.32
CA SER A 80 10.41 -17.24 -14.32
C SER A 80 11.48 -16.26 -13.85
N ASN A 81 11.93 -16.34 -12.58
CA ASN A 81 12.81 -15.36 -11.96
C ASN A 81 12.28 -13.92 -11.97
N SER A 82 10.94 -13.73 -12.10
CA SER A 82 10.33 -12.40 -12.01
C SER A 82 10.05 -11.99 -10.58
N ILE A 83 10.26 -10.72 -10.27
CA ILE A 83 9.86 -10.07 -9.03
C ILE A 83 8.52 -9.40 -9.28
N ILE A 84 7.49 -9.77 -8.50
CA ILE A 84 6.16 -9.18 -8.53
C ILE A 84 5.88 -8.57 -7.17
N ILE A 85 5.72 -7.26 -7.08
CA ILE A 85 5.38 -6.57 -5.83
C ILE A 85 4.12 -5.76 -6.04
N ASN A 86 3.06 -6.18 -5.36
CA ASN A 86 1.82 -5.43 -5.28
C ASN A 86 1.88 -4.42 -4.14
N CYS A 87 1.04 -3.37 -4.19
CA CYS A 87 0.85 -2.42 -3.09
C CYS A 87 2.10 -1.57 -2.79
N CYS A 88 2.76 -1.05 -3.82
CA CYS A 88 3.97 -0.21 -3.67
C CYS A 88 3.65 1.27 -3.33
N GLY A 89 2.40 1.59 -2.97
CA GLY A 89 1.99 2.92 -2.53
C GLY A 89 2.32 3.21 -1.06
N LEU A 90 2.22 4.48 -0.68
CA LEU A 90 2.50 4.95 0.69
C LEU A 90 1.70 4.17 1.72
N GLU A 91 0.44 3.89 1.45
CA GLU A 91 -0.49 3.22 2.35
C GLU A 91 -0.01 1.85 2.81
N SER A 92 0.73 1.11 1.98
CA SER A 92 1.22 -0.24 2.33
C SER A 92 2.72 -0.29 2.60
N VAL A 93 3.52 0.52 1.89
CA VAL A 93 4.99 0.54 2.08
C VAL A 93 5.35 1.11 3.45
N ILE A 94 4.69 2.19 3.91
CA ILE A 94 4.97 2.78 5.22
C ILE A 94 4.62 1.83 6.37
N PRO A 95 3.43 1.19 6.41
CA PRO A 95 3.13 0.17 7.42
C PRO A 95 4.13 -0.98 7.44
N ASP A 96 4.58 -1.47 6.28
CA ASP A 96 5.54 -2.56 6.16
C ASP A 96 6.91 -2.15 6.74
N ILE A 97 7.49 -1.03 6.28
CA ILE A 97 8.75 -0.48 6.77
C ILE A 97 8.68 -0.15 8.27
N GLY A 98 7.65 0.59 8.68
CA GLY A 98 7.55 1.07 10.05
C GLY A 98 7.37 -0.06 11.06
N THR A 99 6.63 -1.10 10.66
CA THR A 99 6.48 -2.31 11.47
C THR A 99 7.79 -3.06 11.57
N TYR A 100 8.48 -3.29 10.44
CA TYR A 100 9.79 -3.93 10.39
C TYR A 100 10.81 -3.23 11.30
N LEU A 101 10.94 -1.92 11.18
CA LEU A 101 11.85 -1.12 12.03
C LEU A 101 11.49 -1.21 13.51
N THR A 102 10.19 -1.14 13.85
CA THR A 102 9.74 -1.17 15.24
C THR A 102 9.97 -2.55 15.87
N VAL A 103 9.67 -3.62 15.13
CA VAL A 103 9.88 -5.00 15.58
C VAL A 103 11.36 -5.28 15.82
N ASN A 104 12.25 -4.78 14.95
CA ASN A 104 13.70 -4.94 15.11
C ASN A 104 14.27 -4.21 16.35
N LYS A 105 13.66 -3.09 16.75
CA LYS A 105 14.03 -2.39 18.00
C LYS A 105 13.58 -3.12 19.27
N MET A 106 12.67 -4.11 19.17
CA MET A 106 12.10 -4.80 20.33
C MET A 106 12.85 -6.08 20.67
N LYS A 107 13.38 -6.16 21.90
CA LYS A 107 13.98 -7.36 22.46
C LYS A 107 12.97 -8.32 23.11
N SER A 108 11.71 -7.92 23.27
CA SER A 108 10.63 -8.72 23.89
C SER A 108 10.24 -9.92 23.04
N ASN A 109 9.81 -11.03 23.70
CA ASN A 109 9.32 -12.23 23.02
C ASN A 109 7.98 -12.04 22.33
N SER A 110 7.18 -11.06 22.78
CA SER A 110 5.92 -10.67 22.17
C SER A 110 6.02 -9.26 21.61
N LYS A 111 5.45 -9.04 20.44
CA LYS A 111 5.57 -7.82 19.66
C LYS A 111 4.20 -7.36 19.16
N ASN A 112 3.54 -6.55 19.99
CA ASN A 112 2.25 -5.97 19.65
C ASN A 112 2.45 -4.57 19.05
N ILE A 113 2.32 -4.43 17.76
CA ILE A 113 2.53 -3.18 17.05
C ILE A 113 1.18 -2.49 16.82
N THR A 114 1.12 -1.21 17.16
CA THR A 114 0.00 -0.35 16.79
C THR A 114 0.50 0.80 15.94
N TYR A 115 -0.04 0.89 14.75
CA TYR A 115 0.23 1.93 13.77
C TYR A 115 -0.84 3.00 13.82
N TYR A 116 -0.43 4.24 13.84
CA TYR A 116 -1.29 5.42 13.80
C TYR A 116 -0.87 6.32 12.64
N LEU A 117 -1.79 6.57 11.71
CA LEU A 117 -1.59 7.51 10.61
C LEU A 117 -2.27 8.84 10.90
N LYS A 118 -1.53 9.92 10.75
CA LYS A 118 -2.05 11.28 10.68
C LYS A 118 -1.58 11.91 9.39
N SER A 119 -2.50 12.40 8.59
CA SER A 119 -2.15 12.98 7.29
C SER A 119 -3.06 14.15 6.94
N LYS A 120 -2.54 15.00 6.05
CA LYS A 120 -3.31 16.00 5.33
C LYS A 120 -3.01 15.77 3.84
N GLY A 121 -4.00 15.37 3.08
CA GLY A 121 -3.86 15.06 1.67
C GLY A 121 -5.21 14.92 0.99
N GLN A 122 -5.17 14.69 -0.30
CA GLN A 122 -6.35 14.39 -1.11
C GLN A 122 -6.14 13.05 -1.80
N ILE A 123 -7.18 12.23 -1.83
CA ILE A 123 -7.15 10.97 -2.57
C ILE A 123 -7.21 11.25 -4.07
N SER A 124 -6.64 10.37 -4.88
CA SER A 124 -6.73 10.44 -6.35
C SER A 124 -8.10 9.98 -6.86
N GLY A 125 -8.43 10.34 -8.10
CA GLY A 125 -9.62 9.81 -8.78
C GLY A 125 -9.58 8.29 -8.93
N GLY A 126 -8.39 7.69 -9.17
CA GLY A 126 -8.22 6.24 -9.20
C GLY A 126 -8.48 5.58 -7.84
N THR A 127 -7.90 6.13 -6.76
CA THR A 127 -8.17 5.66 -5.39
C THR A 127 -9.65 5.76 -5.04
N TRP A 128 -10.31 6.86 -5.46
CA TRP A 128 -11.75 7.04 -5.26
C TRP A 128 -12.58 5.98 -5.99
N ALA A 129 -12.26 5.70 -7.24
CA ALA A 129 -12.94 4.67 -8.02
C ALA A 129 -12.76 3.26 -7.43
N SER A 130 -11.52 2.89 -7.05
CA SER A 130 -11.22 1.62 -6.37
C SER A 130 -11.96 1.50 -5.03
N PHE A 131 -12.01 2.57 -4.24
CA PHE A 131 -12.75 2.61 -2.97
C PHE A 131 -14.26 2.34 -3.18
N LEU A 132 -14.89 3.02 -4.14
CA LEU A 132 -16.31 2.79 -4.46
C LEU A 132 -16.58 1.36 -4.97
N ASN A 133 -15.64 0.75 -5.69
CA ASN A 133 -15.76 -0.63 -6.14
C ASN A 133 -15.63 -1.62 -4.96
N ILE A 134 -14.72 -1.37 -4.03
CA ILE A 134 -14.56 -2.18 -2.81
C ILE A 134 -15.84 -2.17 -1.97
N ILE A 135 -16.44 -1.00 -1.70
CA ILE A 135 -17.69 -0.89 -0.92
C ILE A 135 -18.83 -1.68 -1.56
N ASN A 136 -18.90 -1.71 -2.90
CA ASN A 136 -19.97 -2.40 -3.63
C ASN A 136 -19.73 -3.90 -3.84
N SER A 137 -18.50 -4.37 -3.67
CA SER A 137 -18.23 -5.78 -3.72
C SER A 137 -18.86 -6.46 -2.49
N LYS A 138 -19.87 -7.33 -2.71
CA LYS A 138 -20.54 -8.14 -1.66
C LYS A 138 -19.56 -9.04 -0.86
N LYS A 139 -18.28 -8.94 -1.11
CA LYS A 139 -17.18 -9.71 -0.53
C LYS A 139 -16.31 -8.93 0.45
N ILE A 140 -16.80 -7.85 1.06
CA ILE A 140 -16.22 -7.37 2.30
C ILE A 140 -16.60 -8.38 3.41
N LYS A 141 -16.26 -9.63 3.26
CA LYS A 141 -15.89 -10.41 4.41
C LYS A 141 -14.55 -9.81 4.83
N LEU A 142 -14.57 -9.03 5.91
CA LEU A 142 -13.37 -8.87 6.71
C LEU A 142 -12.80 -10.28 6.88
N SER A 143 -11.88 -10.67 6.00
CA SER A 143 -11.29 -12.01 6.05
C SER A 143 -10.23 -12.00 7.16
N SER A 144 -10.69 -11.78 8.38
CA SER A 144 -9.94 -12.03 9.61
C SER A 144 -9.92 -13.51 9.95
N LYS A 145 -9.83 -14.41 8.95
CA LYS A 145 -9.45 -15.80 9.19
C LYS A 145 -7.94 -16.01 9.30
N THR A 146 -7.16 -14.95 9.21
CA THR A 146 -5.73 -14.97 9.53
C THR A 146 -5.59 -14.75 11.04
N GLU A 147 -5.36 -15.84 11.74
CA GLU A 147 -4.98 -15.99 13.15
C GLU A 147 -5.78 -15.13 14.16
N LYS A 148 -6.48 -15.81 15.04
CA LYS A 148 -7.20 -15.27 16.19
C LYS A 148 -6.28 -14.37 17.02
N SER A 149 -6.23 -13.07 16.72
CA SER A 149 -5.75 -12.13 17.72
C SER A 149 -6.75 -12.19 18.90
N LYS A 150 -6.33 -12.72 20.03
CA LYS A 150 -7.13 -12.82 21.28
C LYS A 150 -7.56 -11.46 21.84
N GLN A 151 -7.16 -10.35 21.22
CA GLN A 151 -7.53 -9.00 21.67
C GLN A 151 -8.67 -8.43 20.85
N LYS A 152 -9.81 -8.12 21.49
CA LYS A 152 -10.87 -7.28 20.91
C LYS A 152 -10.30 -5.88 20.66
N ASN A 153 -10.07 -5.54 19.41
CA ASN A 153 -9.61 -4.21 19.04
C ASN A 153 -10.76 -3.21 19.14
N LYS A 154 -10.51 -2.08 19.78
CA LYS A 154 -11.48 -0.98 19.82
C LYS A 154 -11.60 -0.38 18.43
N THR A 155 -12.82 -0.21 17.93
CA THR A 155 -13.08 0.39 16.62
C THR A 155 -12.80 1.90 16.62
N ILE A 156 -13.23 2.58 17.70
CA ILE A 156 -13.06 4.02 17.91
C ILE A 156 -12.69 4.24 19.38
N PHE A 157 -11.69 5.08 19.63
CA PHE A 157 -11.33 5.53 20.98
C PHE A 157 -10.53 6.83 20.94
N PHE A 158 -10.53 7.57 22.04
CA PHE A 158 -9.65 8.72 22.21
C PHE A 158 -8.30 8.26 22.74
N ASN A 159 -7.23 8.62 22.05
CA ASN A 159 -5.86 8.32 22.47
C ASN A 159 -5.29 9.54 23.22
N ASN A 160 -5.19 9.44 24.54
CA ASN A 160 -4.72 10.52 25.38
C ASN A 160 -3.27 10.95 25.07
N SER A 161 -2.38 9.98 24.80
CA SER A 161 -0.96 10.26 24.48
C SER A 161 -0.78 10.99 23.15
N LEU A 162 -1.64 10.74 22.18
CA LEU A 162 -1.61 11.37 20.86
C LEU A 162 -2.62 12.52 20.72
N LYS A 163 -3.41 12.79 21.79
CA LYS A 163 -4.47 13.82 21.85
C LYS A 163 -5.35 13.84 20.61
N SER A 164 -5.82 12.66 20.20
CA SER A 164 -6.58 12.47 18.95
C SER A 164 -7.52 11.27 19.07
N TRP A 165 -8.61 11.29 18.33
CA TRP A 165 -9.48 10.14 18.13
C TRP A 165 -8.78 9.16 17.18
N ALA A 166 -8.75 7.90 17.57
CA ALA A 166 -8.24 6.80 16.77
C ALA A 166 -9.44 6.01 16.21
N LEU A 167 -9.54 5.96 14.89
CA LEU A 167 -10.54 5.19 14.17
C LEU A 167 -9.82 4.05 13.43
N ILE A 168 -10.29 2.81 13.63
CA ILE A 168 -9.77 1.66 12.91
C ILE A 168 -9.92 1.88 11.39
N PHE A 169 -8.87 1.58 10.65
CA PHE A 169 -8.86 1.74 9.20
C PHE A 169 -8.48 0.40 8.56
N PRO A 170 -9.50 -0.40 8.17
CA PRO A 170 -9.27 -1.72 7.59
C PRO A 170 -8.84 -1.57 6.13
N VAL A 171 -7.55 -1.65 5.88
CA VAL A 171 -6.93 -1.67 4.55
C VAL A 171 -6.12 -2.96 4.34
N ILE A 172 -5.52 -3.08 3.17
CA ILE A 172 -4.72 -4.24 2.78
C ILE A 172 -3.43 -4.42 3.61
N ASP A 173 -3.04 -3.42 4.38
CA ASP A 173 -1.77 -3.35 5.10
C ASP A 173 -1.51 -4.57 5.98
N LYS A 174 -2.52 -5.04 6.71
CA LYS A 174 -2.41 -6.28 7.50
C LYS A 174 -1.94 -7.46 6.66
N GLN A 175 -2.49 -7.62 5.46
CA GLN A 175 -2.13 -8.71 4.56
C GLN A 175 -0.65 -8.62 4.15
N ILE A 176 -0.17 -7.43 3.83
CA ILE A 176 1.23 -7.18 3.46
C ILE A 176 2.14 -7.48 4.64
N ILE A 177 1.88 -6.89 5.80
CA ILE A 177 2.69 -7.04 7.00
C ILE A 177 2.75 -8.50 7.48
N TYR A 178 1.62 -9.23 7.45
CA TYR A 178 1.63 -10.65 7.81
C TYR A 178 2.37 -11.52 6.79
N ARG A 179 2.43 -11.14 5.52
CA ARG A 179 3.31 -11.81 4.55
C ARG A 179 4.77 -11.55 4.87
N THR A 180 5.16 -10.31 5.15
CA THR A 180 6.50 -9.95 5.61
C THR A 180 6.87 -10.70 6.88
N SER A 181 5.97 -10.79 7.85
CA SER A 181 6.21 -11.46 9.14
C SER A 181 6.51 -12.96 9.03
N LYS A 182 6.05 -13.63 7.98
CA LYS A 182 6.32 -15.06 7.77
C LYS A 182 7.75 -15.35 7.35
N VAL A 183 8.45 -14.38 6.77
CA VAL A 183 9.81 -14.54 6.26
C VAL A 183 10.85 -14.20 7.35
N PHE A 184 10.60 -13.15 8.12
CA PHE A 184 11.57 -12.67 9.10
C PHE A 184 11.33 -13.25 10.50
N LYS A 185 12.26 -14.02 11.03
CA LYS A 185 12.20 -14.64 12.37
C LYS A 185 11.96 -13.65 13.52
N VAL A 186 12.28 -12.37 13.31
CA VAL A 186 12.10 -11.30 14.31
C VAL A 186 10.64 -11.06 14.70
N TYR A 187 9.67 -11.52 13.89
CA TYR A 187 8.22 -11.35 14.12
C TYR A 187 7.59 -12.44 15.02
N LYS A 188 8.32 -13.00 15.96
CA LYS A 188 7.74 -13.98 16.92
C LYS A 188 6.62 -13.35 17.75
N ASN A 189 5.51 -14.11 17.99
CA ASN A 189 4.33 -13.67 18.76
C ASN A 189 3.89 -12.25 18.39
N PHE A 190 3.68 -12.02 17.08
CA PHE A 190 3.41 -10.73 16.49
C PHE A 190 1.92 -10.45 16.35
N SER A 191 1.51 -9.23 16.66
CA SER A 191 0.19 -8.69 16.33
C SER A 191 0.29 -7.27 15.80
N PHE A 192 -0.62 -6.91 14.90
CA PHE A 192 -0.66 -5.60 14.27
C PHE A 192 -2.06 -5.01 14.28
N ASN A 193 -2.14 -3.73 14.65
CA ASN A 193 -3.35 -2.92 14.60
C ASN A 193 -3.05 -1.57 13.96
N GLU A 194 -4.03 -1.04 13.24
CA GLU A 194 -3.89 0.22 12.51
C GLU A 194 -5.08 1.14 12.72
N TYR A 195 -4.77 2.43 12.85
CA TYR A 195 -5.74 3.49 13.11
C TYR A 195 -5.37 4.77 12.37
N ILE A 196 -6.37 5.47 11.86
CA ILE A 196 -6.22 6.88 11.47
C ILE A 196 -6.48 7.78 12.68
N LEU A 197 -5.71 8.86 12.77
CA LEU A 197 -5.85 9.86 13.83
C LEU A 197 -6.65 11.07 13.35
N ILE A 198 -7.72 11.38 14.07
CA ILE A 198 -8.61 12.50 13.80
C ILE A 198 -8.56 13.46 14.98
N LYS A 199 -8.15 14.71 14.74
CA LYS A 199 -7.89 15.69 15.82
C LYS A 199 -9.15 16.05 16.60
N SER A 200 -10.29 16.21 15.94
CA SER A 200 -11.52 16.75 16.51
C SER A 200 -12.66 15.74 16.45
N PHE A 201 -13.50 15.72 17.48
CA PHE A 201 -14.70 14.88 17.51
C PHE A 201 -15.68 15.26 16.40
N LYS A 202 -15.80 16.57 16.08
CA LYS A 202 -16.62 17.04 14.95
C LYS A 202 -16.19 16.41 13.63
N ASN A 203 -14.87 16.38 13.36
CA ASN A 203 -14.34 15.77 12.15
C ASN A 203 -14.56 14.26 12.12
N LEU A 204 -14.50 13.58 13.26
CA LEU A 204 -14.82 12.16 13.37
C LEU A 204 -16.28 11.90 12.97
N ILE A 205 -17.23 12.64 13.55
CA ILE A 205 -18.66 12.50 13.21
C ILE A 205 -18.89 12.81 11.73
N SER A 206 -18.33 13.91 11.22
CA SER A 206 -18.45 14.26 9.78
C SER A 206 -17.95 13.13 8.88
N LEU A 207 -16.79 12.53 9.21
CA LEU A 207 -16.23 11.42 8.45
C LEU A 207 -17.16 10.19 8.48
N LEU A 208 -17.70 9.84 9.64
CA LEU A 208 -18.64 8.71 9.77
C LEU A 208 -19.92 8.94 8.99
N LEU A 209 -20.47 10.15 9.01
CA LEU A 209 -21.65 10.51 8.22
C LEU A 209 -21.36 10.43 6.70
N ILE A 210 -20.22 10.96 6.25
CA ILE A 210 -19.79 10.86 4.86
C ILE A 210 -19.72 9.38 4.43
N PHE A 211 -19.07 8.52 5.23
CA PHE A 211 -18.99 7.08 4.95
C PHE A 211 -20.37 6.42 4.90
N PHE A 212 -21.28 6.79 5.81
CA PHE A 212 -22.65 6.29 5.84
C PHE A 212 -23.40 6.64 4.55
N PHE A 213 -23.38 7.92 4.14
CA PHE A 213 -24.03 8.38 2.92
C PHE A 213 -23.41 7.76 1.66
N ILE A 214 -22.10 7.68 1.56
CA ILE A 214 -21.41 7.02 0.44
C ILE A 214 -21.86 5.56 0.34
N ASN A 215 -21.95 4.85 1.48
CA ASN A 215 -22.37 3.45 1.50
C ASN A 215 -23.81 3.27 0.98
N ILE A 216 -24.73 4.17 1.34
CA ILE A 216 -26.10 4.15 0.85
C ILE A 216 -26.13 4.49 -0.64
N LEU A 217 -25.54 5.62 -1.04
CA LEU A 217 -25.59 6.10 -2.42
C LEU A 217 -24.88 5.14 -3.40
N SER A 218 -23.84 4.47 -2.96
CA SER A 218 -23.10 3.53 -3.81
C SER A 218 -23.90 2.30 -4.23
N LYS A 219 -25.01 1.98 -3.55
CA LYS A 219 -25.88 0.83 -3.87
C LYS A 219 -26.74 1.05 -5.11
N PHE A 220 -27.03 2.28 -5.48
CA PHE A 220 -27.88 2.61 -6.63
C PHE A 220 -27.02 2.96 -7.85
N LYS A 221 -27.34 2.41 -9.03
CA LYS A 221 -26.55 2.58 -10.26
C LYS A 221 -26.38 4.05 -10.66
N PHE A 222 -27.43 4.87 -10.53
CA PHE A 222 -27.39 6.28 -10.90
C PHE A 222 -26.47 7.08 -9.98
N SER A 223 -26.67 6.99 -8.67
CA SER A 223 -25.85 7.72 -7.69
C SER A 223 -24.40 7.21 -7.64
N LYS A 224 -24.16 5.93 -7.96
CA LYS A 224 -22.79 5.41 -8.13
C LYS A 224 -22.05 6.10 -9.28
N LYS A 225 -22.72 6.28 -10.44
CA LYS A 225 -22.13 7.03 -11.57
C LYS A 225 -21.84 8.49 -11.19
N TRP A 226 -22.75 9.12 -10.47
CA TRP A 226 -22.54 10.47 -9.95
C TRP A 226 -21.39 10.52 -8.94
N LEU A 227 -21.28 9.59 -7.98
CA LEU A 227 -20.13 9.52 -7.05
C LEU A 227 -18.79 9.38 -7.78
N ILE A 228 -18.73 8.59 -8.85
CA ILE A 228 -17.50 8.44 -9.66
C ILE A 228 -17.19 9.75 -10.37
N SER A 229 -18.17 10.48 -10.89
CA SER A 229 -17.95 11.75 -11.60
C SER A 229 -17.48 12.89 -10.68
N LEU A 230 -17.71 12.81 -9.38
CA LEU A 230 -17.18 13.79 -8.42
C LEU A 230 -15.64 13.85 -8.40
N LYS A 231 -14.98 12.74 -8.75
CA LYS A 231 -13.54 12.66 -8.81
C LYS A 231 -13.10 11.76 -9.97
N PRO A 232 -13.04 12.29 -11.20
CA PRO A 232 -12.68 11.51 -12.38
C PRO A 232 -11.29 10.90 -12.28
N SER A 233 -11.08 9.75 -12.94
CA SER A 233 -9.75 9.17 -13.09
C SER A 233 -8.79 10.17 -13.72
N GLY A 234 -7.55 10.20 -13.22
CA GLY A 234 -6.55 11.18 -13.64
C GLY A 234 -6.66 12.55 -12.94
N SER A 235 -7.75 12.84 -12.20
CA SER A 235 -7.85 14.07 -11.42
C SER A 235 -7.05 14.00 -10.12
N GLY A 236 -6.41 15.12 -9.76
CA GLY A 236 -5.64 15.20 -8.52
C GLY A 236 -5.29 16.66 -8.13
N PRO A 237 -4.71 16.86 -6.94
CA PRO A 237 -4.33 18.19 -6.49
C PRO A 237 -3.17 18.74 -7.31
N ASN A 238 -3.20 20.05 -7.57
CA ASN A 238 -2.10 20.76 -8.20
C ASN A 238 -0.87 20.84 -7.27
N GLN A 239 0.29 21.24 -7.81
CA GLN A 239 1.55 21.31 -7.07
C GLN A 239 1.46 22.21 -5.82
N LYS A 240 0.77 23.38 -5.91
CA LYS A 240 0.61 24.30 -4.77
C LYS A 240 -0.14 23.65 -3.60
N LEU A 241 -1.14 22.82 -3.89
CA LEU A 241 -1.88 22.06 -2.86
C LEU A 241 -1.02 20.93 -2.32
N ARG A 242 -0.32 20.16 -3.18
CA ARG A 242 0.57 19.08 -2.75
C ARG A 242 1.66 19.55 -1.80
N ASN A 243 2.22 20.72 -2.01
CA ASN A 243 3.23 21.32 -1.12
C ASN A 243 2.71 21.63 0.30
N LYS A 244 1.39 21.65 0.51
CA LYS A 244 0.74 21.82 1.83
C LYS A 244 0.32 20.50 2.47
N HIS A 245 0.50 19.40 1.77
CA HIS A 245 0.16 18.06 2.22
C HIS A 245 1.34 17.47 2.99
N TRP A 246 1.03 16.56 3.91
CA TRP A 246 2.00 15.85 4.72
C TRP A 246 1.39 14.59 5.32
N PHE A 247 2.24 13.67 5.71
CA PHE A 247 1.86 12.53 6.55
C PHE A 247 2.82 12.35 7.71
N LYS A 248 2.32 11.72 8.76
CA LYS A 248 3.07 11.26 9.92
C LYS A 248 2.51 9.91 10.36
N ALA A 249 3.33 8.89 10.27
CA ALA A 249 3.08 7.53 10.67
C ALA A 249 3.80 7.27 11.99
N ILE A 250 3.08 6.77 13.00
CA ILE A 250 3.60 6.52 14.35
C ILE A 250 3.37 5.04 14.66
N PHE A 251 4.44 4.32 14.92
CA PHE A 251 4.42 2.90 15.29
C PHE A 251 4.79 2.78 16.76
N ILE A 252 3.95 2.12 17.54
CA ILE A 252 4.16 1.86 18.97
C ILE A 252 4.21 0.36 19.18
N GLY A 253 5.38 -0.14 19.54
CA GLY A 253 5.61 -1.53 19.89
C GLY A 253 5.45 -1.76 21.40
N LYS A 254 4.58 -2.71 21.78
CA LYS A 254 4.33 -3.09 23.18
C LYS A 254 4.58 -4.57 23.40
N ASP A 255 5.03 -4.91 24.61
CA ASP A 255 5.11 -6.30 25.08
C ASP A 255 3.73 -6.83 25.57
N ASP A 256 3.69 -8.07 26.06
CA ASP A 256 2.47 -8.69 26.59
C ASP A 256 1.92 -7.94 27.82
N LYS A 257 2.79 -7.32 28.62
CA LYS A 257 2.41 -6.49 29.77
C LYS A 257 1.95 -5.09 29.36
N LYS A 258 1.80 -4.84 28.03
CA LYS A 258 1.42 -3.54 27.43
C LYS A 258 2.42 -2.40 27.67
N ASN A 259 3.65 -2.70 28.10
CA ASN A 259 4.72 -1.70 28.21
C ASN A 259 5.22 -1.32 26.83
N VAL A 260 5.42 -0.03 26.59
CA VAL A 260 6.03 0.47 25.36
C VAL A 260 7.51 0.07 25.34
N LYS A 261 7.95 -0.67 24.33
CA LYS A 261 9.31 -1.16 24.14
C LYS A 261 10.03 -0.49 22.97
N ALA A 262 9.27 -0.03 21.97
CA ALA A 262 9.83 0.67 20.83
C ALA A 262 8.84 1.67 20.27
N LYS A 263 9.37 2.69 19.63
CA LYS A 263 8.60 3.67 18.88
C LYS A 263 9.35 4.00 17.59
N THR A 264 8.65 4.05 16.47
CA THR A 264 9.18 4.53 15.19
C THR A 264 8.24 5.58 14.65
N ILE A 265 8.78 6.64 14.10
CA ILE A 265 8.02 7.72 13.45
C ILE A 265 8.57 7.88 12.05
N ILE A 266 7.68 7.82 11.06
CA ILE A 266 8.00 8.08 9.66
C ILE A 266 7.15 9.25 9.20
N SER A 267 7.74 10.22 8.51
CA SER A 267 7.02 11.39 8.01
C SER A 267 7.59 11.89 6.68
N GLY A 268 6.74 12.54 5.91
CA GLY A 268 7.05 13.08 4.60
C GLY A 268 5.99 14.06 4.11
N GLY A 269 6.05 14.37 2.82
CA GLY A 269 5.18 15.32 2.14
C GLY A 269 3.82 14.73 1.75
N ASP A 270 3.40 15.03 0.52
CA ASP A 270 2.08 14.66 -0.01
C ASP A 270 1.87 13.14 -0.12
N PRO A 271 0.97 12.56 0.69
CA PRO A 271 0.81 11.11 0.74
C PRO A 271 0.22 10.50 -0.54
N GLY A 272 -0.61 11.26 -1.25
CA GLY A 272 -1.40 10.71 -2.36
C GLY A 272 -0.62 10.61 -3.68
N TYR A 273 0.23 11.57 -3.97
CA TYR A 273 0.94 11.66 -5.26
C TYR A 273 2.45 11.74 -5.08
N GLY A 274 2.94 12.72 -4.29
CA GLY A 274 4.37 12.95 -4.15
C GLY A 274 5.11 11.75 -3.56
N GLU A 275 4.69 11.34 -2.39
CA GLU A 275 5.38 10.26 -1.69
C GLU A 275 5.05 8.88 -2.26
N THR A 276 3.82 8.63 -2.70
CA THR A 276 3.47 7.37 -3.38
C THR A 276 4.31 7.14 -4.64
N ALA A 277 4.49 8.19 -5.47
CA ALA A 277 5.37 8.10 -6.64
C ALA A 277 6.83 7.81 -6.23
N LYS A 278 7.31 8.48 -5.17
CA LYS A 278 8.65 8.25 -4.61
C LYS A 278 8.83 6.80 -4.15
N PHE A 279 7.89 6.24 -3.39
CA PHE A 279 8.00 4.87 -2.89
C PHE A 279 8.10 3.84 -4.01
N ILE A 280 7.18 3.87 -4.97
CA ILE A 280 7.22 2.89 -6.07
C ILE A 280 8.46 3.06 -6.95
N SER A 281 8.92 4.31 -7.16
CA SER A 281 10.14 4.59 -7.92
C SER A 281 11.40 4.08 -7.20
N GLU A 282 11.50 4.28 -5.88
CA GLU A 282 12.65 3.80 -5.11
C GLU A 282 12.69 2.27 -5.02
N ILE A 283 11.53 1.60 -4.96
CA ILE A 283 11.45 0.14 -5.07
C ILE A 283 11.92 -0.32 -6.46
N ALA A 284 11.48 0.34 -7.52
CA ALA A 284 11.93 0.03 -8.88
C ALA A 284 13.44 0.21 -9.03
N LEU A 285 13.99 1.29 -8.48
CA LEU A 285 15.43 1.55 -8.51
C LEU A 285 16.24 0.55 -7.68
N CYS A 286 15.69 0.02 -6.57
CA CYS A 286 16.29 -1.11 -5.88
C CYS A 286 16.43 -2.33 -6.79
N ILE A 287 15.35 -2.65 -7.55
CA ILE A 287 15.33 -3.81 -8.43
C ILE A 287 16.28 -3.63 -9.63
N ILE A 288 16.30 -2.45 -10.24
CA ILE A 288 17.05 -2.23 -11.48
C ILE A 288 18.55 -1.96 -11.23
N ASN A 289 18.87 -1.16 -10.21
CA ASN A 289 20.23 -0.67 -10.00
C ASN A 289 20.98 -1.45 -8.90
N ASP A 290 20.27 -2.05 -7.95
CA ASP A 290 20.88 -2.69 -6.78
C ASP A 290 20.45 -4.16 -6.65
N PHE A 291 20.16 -4.85 -7.76
CA PHE A 291 19.60 -6.20 -7.80
C PHE A 291 20.38 -7.20 -6.91
N GLU A 292 21.71 -7.13 -6.92
CA GLU A 292 22.54 -8.03 -6.13
C GLU A 292 22.41 -7.83 -4.62
N LYS A 293 21.95 -6.65 -4.18
CA LYS A 293 21.76 -6.32 -2.76
C LYS A 293 20.35 -6.64 -2.25
N LEU A 294 19.45 -7.14 -3.11
CA LEU A 294 18.09 -7.50 -2.72
C LEU A 294 18.11 -8.71 -1.77
N ASN A 295 17.20 -8.72 -0.80
CA ASN A 295 17.00 -9.86 0.10
C ASN A 295 16.43 -11.07 -0.65
N GLU A 296 15.41 -10.81 -1.51
CA GLU A 296 14.76 -11.83 -2.33
C GLU A 296 14.71 -11.33 -3.77
N LYS A 297 15.14 -12.18 -4.70
CA LYS A 297 15.37 -11.82 -6.12
C LYS A 297 14.32 -12.37 -7.06
N LYS A 298 13.28 -13.06 -6.56
CA LYS A 298 12.20 -13.66 -7.37
C LYS A 298 10.96 -14.00 -6.54
N GLY A 299 9.83 -14.03 -7.19
CA GLY A 299 8.57 -14.42 -6.57
C GLY A 299 7.61 -13.24 -6.38
N ILE A 300 6.48 -13.52 -5.74
CA ILE A 300 5.51 -12.49 -5.34
C ILE A 300 5.87 -12.05 -3.92
N LEU A 301 6.44 -10.85 -3.81
CA LEU A 301 7.06 -10.35 -2.59
C LEU A 301 6.29 -9.16 -2.00
N THR A 302 6.60 -8.82 -0.75
CA THR A 302 6.28 -7.50 -0.20
C THR A 302 7.48 -6.57 -0.38
N PRO A 303 7.30 -5.24 -0.25
CA PRO A 303 8.42 -4.30 -0.38
C PRO A 303 9.61 -4.69 0.51
N ILE A 304 9.38 -4.95 1.80
CA ILE A 304 10.44 -5.30 2.75
C ILE A 304 11.02 -6.70 2.50
N GLN A 305 10.23 -7.68 2.08
CA GLN A 305 10.78 -8.99 1.70
C GLN A 305 11.79 -8.87 0.57
N CYS A 306 11.50 -8.07 -0.44
CA CYS A 306 12.38 -7.86 -1.58
C CYS A 306 13.62 -7.02 -1.20
N THR A 307 13.40 -5.87 -0.60
CA THR A 307 14.42 -4.81 -0.54
C THR A 307 15.10 -4.63 0.82
N GLY A 308 14.43 -5.04 1.91
CA GLY A 308 14.99 -4.86 3.28
C GLY A 308 15.42 -3.43 3.58
N ASP A 309 16.60 -3.31 4.23
CA ASP A 309 17.17 -2.01 4.63
C ASP A 309 17.63 -1.16 3.43
N LEU A 310 17.82 -1.76 2.26
CA LEU A 310 18.19 -1.03 1.05
C LEU A 310 17.15 0.05 0.71
N LEU A 311 15.86 -0.30 0.69
CA LEU A 311 14.79 0.65 0.44
C LEU A 311 14.73 1.73 1.51
N ILE A 312 14.90 1.37 2.78
CA ILE A 312 14.87 2.32 3.90
C ILE A 312 15.94 3.40 3.71
N ASN A 313 17.16 2.99 3.38
CA ASN A 313 18.26 3.91 3.13
C ASN A 313 18.03 4.82 1.92
N ARG A 314 17.45 4.30 0.84
CA ARG A 314 17.09 5.08 -0.34
C ARG A 314 16.01 6.10 -0.03
N LEU A 315 14.97 5.71 0.71
CA LEU A 315 13.89 6.62 1.11
C LEU A 315 14.37 7.76 2.02
N ILE A 316 15.31 7.49 2.94
CA ILE A 316 15.93 8.53 3.76
C ILE A 316 16.67 9.53 2.87
N LYS A 317 17.47 9.06 1.91
CA LYS A 317 18.16 9.92 0.93
C LYS A 317 17.18 10.70 0.05
N ALA A 318 16.01 10.13 -0.25
CA ALA A 318 14.93 10.78 -0.99
C ALA A 318 14.08 11.74 -0.14
N GLY A 319 14.45 12.01 1.13
CA GLY A 319 13.84 13.00 1.99
C GLY A 319 12.72 12.50 2.91
N ILE A 320 12.54 11.19 3.04
CA ILE A 320 11.66 10.62 4.08
C ILE A 320 12.36 10.70 5.43
N THR A 321 11.69 11.24 6.43
CA THR A 321 12.22 11.30 7.79
C THR A 321 11.83 10.07 8.59
N ILE A 322 12.80 9.35 9.14
CA ILE A 322 12.61 8.16 10.00
C ILE A 322 13.32 8.40 11.34
N LYS A 323 12.59 8.25 12.46
CA LYS A 323 13.07 8.47 13.84
C LYS A 323 12.78 7.28 14.75
#